data_c00b1d4b941df768e54859cbe6b0da34
#
_entry.id   c00b1d4b941df768e54859cbe6b0da34
#
_cell.length_a   1.000
_cell.length_b   1.000
_cell.length_c   1.000
_cell.angle_alpha   90.00
_cell.angle_beta   90.00
_cell.angle_gamma   90.00
#
_symmetry.space_group_name_H-M   'P 1'
#
loop_
_entity.id
_entity.type
_entity.pdbx_description
1 polymer ?
#
loop_
_entity_poly.entity_id
_entity_poly.type
_entity_poly.pdbx_seq_one_letter_code
_entity_poly.pdbx_strand_id
1 'polypeptide(L)'
;MERMLYQGVEWVNQSDFDNGDGIILAGTRKTYYAAEAMRMSFVEKRVEASLLGQDDERTDLITKIYDPSENEARSFGKEYGFYSYYLAQQGKDSLKLPTVYPDTIYHLTTFKNPYEAFNNTSQIAAFQKGVTVDGVSYLYAKVRVNIWLEGWDADCIDAIFADSVMMQLKFRGARLASE
;
A
#
# COMPACT_ATOMS: atom_id res chain seq x y z
N MET A 1 0.02 9.23 6.96
CA MET A 1 -0.59 8.23 7.84
C MET A 1 -0.14 8.55 9.25
N GLU A 2 -1.05 8.82 10.19
CA GLU A 2 -0.61 9.32 11.50
C GLU A 2 -0.59 8.28 12.61
N ARG A 3 -1.25 7.14 12.46
CA ARG A 3 -1.16 6.03 13.43
C ARG A 3 -1.84 4.78 12.90
N MET A 4 -1.14 3.67 12.89
CA MET A 4 -1.74 2.36 13.02
C MET A 4 -1.64 1.96 14.49
N LEU A 5 -2.75 1.55 15.09
CA LEU A 5 -2.76 0.96 16.42
C LEU A 5 -2.80 -0.55 16.21
N TYR A 6 -1.76 -1.22 16.72
CA TYR A 6 -1.67 -2.67 16.69
C TYR A 6 -1.94 -3.20 18.08
N GLN A 7 -2.71 -4.26 18.18
CA GLN A 7 -2.80 -5.00 19.44
C GLN A 7 -1.75 -6.11 19.47
N GLY A 8 -1.52 -6.74 18.34
CA GLY A 8 -0.70 -7.91 18.21
C GLY A 8 -1.30 -9.14 18.89
N VAL A 9 -0.82 -10.30 18.53
CA VAL A 9 -1.22 -11.58 19.11
C VAL A 9 0.01 -12.27 19.69
N GLU A 10 -0.05 -12.62 20.99
CA GLU A 10 0.95 -13.50 21.59
C GLU A 10 0.74 -14.94 21.08
N TRP A 11 1.78 -15.50 20.51
CA TRP A 11 1.76 -16.83 19.96
C TRP A 11 2.97 -17.63 20.38
N VAL A 12 2.78 -18.93 20.65
CA VAL A 12 3.87 -19.88 20.89
C VAL A 12 4.09 -20.65 19.60
N ASN A 13 5.25 -20.49 18.98
CA ASN A 13 5.57 -21.16 17.73
C ASN A 13 5.58 -22.68 17.94
N GLN A 14 4.84 -23.37 17.10
CA GLN A 14 4.71 -24.84 17.15
C GLN A 14 5.85 -25.56 16.45
N SER A 15 6.55 -24.87 15.55
CA SER A 15 7.69 -25.36 14.79
C SER A 15 8.71 -24.27 14.60
N ASP A 16 9.93 -24.63 14.20
CA ASP A 16 10.92 -23.66 13.77
C ASP A 16 10.39 -22.90 12.55
N PHE A 17 10.57 -21.59 12.56
CA PHE A 17 10.04 -20.69 11.53
C PHE A 17 11.09 -19.63 11.17
N ASP A 18 11.37 -19.48 9.87
CA ASP A 18 12.22 -18.42 9.35
C ASP A 18 11.34 -17.23 8.94
N ASN A 19 11.51 -16.10 9.62
CA ASN A 19 10.77 -14.87 9.35
C ASN A 19 11.52 -13.88 8.44
N GLY A 20 12.59 -14.34 7.79
CA GLY A 20 13.43 -13.50 6.95
C GLY A 20 14.57 -12.77 7.70
N ASP A 21 14.44 -12.59 9.02
CA ASP A 21 15.50 -12.02 9.89
C ASP A 21 16.30 -13.12 10.62
N GLY A 22 15.79 -14.35 10.57
CA GLY A 22 16.41 -15.50 11.24
C GLY A 22 15.39 -16.55 11.68
N ILE A 23 15.88 -17.62 12.28
CA ILE A 23 15.05 -18.74 12.73
C ILE A 23 14.49 -18.46 14.12
N ILE A 24 13.17 -18.48 14.24
CA ILE A 24 12.45 -18.47 15.52
C ILE A 24 12.16 -19.93 15.87
N LEU A 25 12.72 -20.39 17.00
CA LEU A 25 12.61 -21.79 17.40
C LEU A 25 11.20 -22.15 17.88
N ALA A 26 10.82 -23.39 17.72
CA ALA A 26 9.63 -23.97 18.34
C ALA A 26 9.64 -23.74 19.87
N GLY A 27 8.48 -23.46 20.44
CA GLY A 27 8.31 -23.11 21.85
C GLY A 27 8.60 -21.65 22.18
N THR A 28 9.16 -20.84 21.27
CA THR A 28 9.35 -19.42 21.47
C THR A 28 8.02 -18.70 21.51
N ARG A 29 7.81 -17.86 22.54
CA ARG A 29 6.67 -16.96 22.63
C ARG A 29 7.04 -15.61 22.00
N LYS A 30 6.27 -15.14 21.05
CA LYS A 30 6.47 -13.85 20.38
C LYS A 30 5.13 -13.19 20.11
N THR A 31 5.11 -11.86 20.06
CA THR A 31 3.95 -11.09 19.59
C THR A 31 4.07 -10.86 18.09
N TYR A 32 3.03 -11.17 17.36
CA TYR A 32 2.91 -10.98 15.92
C TYR A 32 1.84 -9.94 15.60
N TYR A 33 2.03 -9.20 14.53
CA TYR A 33 1.17 -8.09 14.14
C TYR A 33 0.68 -8.28 12.69
N ALA A 34 -0.62 -8.32 12.51
CA ALA A 34 -1.21 -8.42 11.17
C ALA A 34 -0.83 -7.23 10.27
N ALA A 35 -0.51 -6.09 10.86
CA ALA A 35 -0.08 -4.90 10.15
C ALA A 35 1.22 -5.11 9.35
N GLU A 36 2.10 -6.02 9.79
CA GLU A 36 3.36 -6.31 9.10
C GLU A 36 3.13 -7.03 7.77
N ALA A 37 2.09 -7.87 7.69
CA ALA A 37 1.67 -8.54 6.46
C ALA A 37 0.64 -7.77 5.64
N MET A 38 0.21 -6.59 6.10
CA MET A 38 -0.83 -5.83 5.43
C MET A 38 -0.26 -5.01 4.27
N ARG A 39 -1.03 -4.92 3.19
CA ARG A 39 -0.74 -4.06 2.04
C ARG A 39 -1.94 -3.20 1.69
N MET A 40 -1.66 -2.05 1.11
CA MET A 40 -2.67 -1.15 0.55
C MET A 40 -2.30 -0.77 -0.87
N SER A 41 -3.26 -0.79 -1.79
CA SER A 41 -3.06 -0.14 -3.08
C SER A 41 -3.92 1.09 -3.22
N PHE A 42 -3.33 2.10 -3.86
CA PHE A 42 -3.98 3.33 -4.27
C PHE A 42 -3.98 3.35 -5.80
N VAL A 43 -5.18 3.25 -6.37
CA VAL A 43 -5.35 3.20 -7.82
C VAL A 43 -6.11 4.45 -8.25
N GLU A 44 -5.41 5.40 -8.87
CA GLU A 44 -6.04 6.58 -9.43
C GLU A 44 -7.07 6.19 -10.48
N LYS A 45 -8.18 6.86 -10.49
CA LYS A 45 -9.29 6.66 -11.42
C LYS A 45 -9.58 7.95 -12.15
N ARG A 46 -10.12 7.84 -13.36
CA ARG A 46 -10.65 8.98 -14.08
C ARG A 46 -11.76 9.65 -13.28
N VAL A 47 -11.73 10.97 -13.29
CA VAL A 47 -12.76 11.80 -12.67
C VAL A 47 -13.96 11.88 -13.62
N GLU A 48 -15.16 11.95 -13.10
CA GLU A 48 -16.38 12.02 -13.88
C GLU A 48 -16.46 13.31 -14.69
N ALA A 49 -16.90 13.19 -15.96
CA ALA A 49 -17.08 14.33 -16.87
C ALA A 49 -17.99 15.42 -16.29
N SER A 50 -19.00 15.04 -15.50
CA SER A 50 -19.91 15.97 -14.82
C SER A 50 -19.19 16.92 -13.84
N LEU A 51 -18.06 16.48 -13.26
CA LEU A 51 -17.26 17.29 -12.36
C LEU A 51 -16.21 18.13 -13.08
N LEU A 52 -15.73 17.66 -14.22
CA LEU A 52 -14.69 18.32 -15.01
C LEU A 52 -15.26 19.23 -16.10
N GLY A 53 -16.51 19.00 -16.53
CA GLY A 53 -17.10 19.62 -17.70
C GLY A 53 -16.62 19.03 -19.04
N GLN A 54 -15.78 18.01 -18.98
CA GLN A 54 -15.25 17.25 -20.11
C GLN A 54 -14.79 15.85 -19.67
N ASP A 55 -14.56 14.97 -20.58
CA ASP A 55 -14.03 13.63 -20.28
C ASP A 55 -12.58 13.70 -19.75
N ASP A 56 -12.27 12.86 -18.79
CA ASP A 56 -10.91 12.67 -18.31
C ASP A 56 -10.19 11.66 -19.21
N GLU A 57 -9.42 12.15 -20.16
CA GLU A 57 -8.73 11.33 -21.16
C GLU A 57 -7.33 10.88 -20.73
N ARG A 58 -6.91 11.17 -19.49
CA ARG A 58 -5.58 10.79 -19.00
C ARG A 58 -5.32 9.29 -19.11
N THR A 59 -4.13 8.93 -19.52
CA THR A 59 -3.65 7.55 -19.65
C THR A 59 -2.59 7.18 -18.61
N ASP A 60 -1.99 8.18 -17.99
CA ASP A 60 -0.90 8.09 -17.02
C ASP A 60 -1.39 8.08 -15.56
N LEU A 61 -2.45 7.31 -15.32
CA LEU A 61 -3.05 7.18 -13.99
C LEU A 61 -2.08 6.49 -13.01
N ILE A 62 -1.94 7.07 -11.84
CA ILE A 62 -1.02 6.60 -10.81
C ILE A 62 -1.56 5.33 -10.14
N THR A 63 -0.72 4.32 -10.02
CA THR A 63 -0.97 3.15 -9.18
C THR A 63 0.21 2.94 -8.26
N LYS A 64 -0.05 2.93 -6.96
CA LYS A 64 0.96 2.72 -5.92
C LYS A 64 0.51 1.65 -4.94
N ILE A 65 1.46 0.86 -4.45
CA ILE A 65 1.25 -0.03 -3.30
C ILE A 65 1.96 0.61 -2.11
N TYR A 66 1.30 0.63 -0.97
CA TYR A 66 1.90 0.98 0.30
C TYR A 66 2.13 -0.29 1.12
N ASP A 67 3.37 -0.48 1.52
CA ASP A 67 3.84 -1.50 2.42
C ASP A 67 4.17 -0.85 3.76
N PRO A 68 3.40 -1.10 4.83
CA PRO A 68 3.67 -0.54 6.14
C PRO A 68 4.82 -1.22 6.87
N SER A 69 5.26 -2.40 6.41
CA SER A 69 6.44 -3.06 6.95
C SER A 69 7.67 -2.21 6.62
N GLU A 70 8.39 -1.77 7.64
CA GLU A 70 9.63 -0.99 7.46
C GLU A 70 10.80 -1.89 7.03
N ASN A 71 10.61 -3.19 7.11
CA ASN A 71 11.68 -4.16 6.87
C ASN A 71 11.46 -4.89 5.54
N GLU A 72 12.11 -4.40 4.50
CA GLU A 72 12.10 -5.04 3.17
C GLU A 72 12.59 -6.50 3.22
N ALA A 73 13.45 -6.85 4.19
CA ALA A 73 13.97 -8.19 4.34
C ALA A 73 12.94 -9.20 4.88
N ARG A 74 11.89 -8.72 5.55
CA ARG A 74 10.80 -9.57 6.04
C ARG A 74 9.76 -9.90 4.98
N SER A 75 9.74 -9.13 3.92
CA SER A 75 8.83 -9.37 2.82
C SER A 75 9.49 -10.36 1.86
N PHE A 76 9.11 -11.63 1.92
CA PHE A 76 9.33 -12.52 0.79
C PHE A 76 8.70 -11.95 -0.49
N GLY A 77 7.86 -10.93 -0.35
CA GLY A 77 7.01 -10.37 -1.35
C GLY A 77 7.75 -9.74 -2.52
N LYS A 78 8.83 -9.04 -2.29
CA LYS A 78 9.43 -8.28 -3.39
C LYS A 78 10.30 -9.15 -4.30
N GLU A 79 11.02 -10.11 -3.77
CA GLU A 79 11.94 -10.94 -4.54
C GLU A 79 11.68 -12.44 -4.39
N TYR A 80 11.30 -12.90 -3.24
CA TYR A 80 11.20 -14.33 -2.93
C TYR A 80 9.76 -14.84 -2.95
N GLY A 81 8.86 -14.23 -2.22
CA GLY A 81 7.49 -14.70 -2.10
C GLY A 81 6.69 -14.45 -3.37
N PHE A 82 6.82 -13.28 -3.98
CA PHE A 82 6.18 -13.00 -5.28
C PHE A 82 6.70 -13.97 -6.36
N TYR A 83 8.00 -14.22 -6.40
CA TYR A 83 8.59 -15.14 -7.36
C TYR A 83 8.15 -16.59 -7.12
N SER A 84 8.11 -17.03 -5.87
CA SER A 84 7.61 -18.37 -5.52
C SER A 84 6.12 -18.52 -5.83
N TYR A 85 5.33 -17.50 -5.52
CA TYR A 85 3.91 -17.47 -5.89
C TYR A 85 3.74 -17.46 -7.42
N TYR A 86 4.52 -16.65 -8.11
CA TYR A 86 4.55 -16.61 -9.57
C TYR A 86 4.84 -17.99 -10.17
N LEU A 87 5.89 -18.68 -9.70
CA LEU A 87 6.22 -20.01 -10.16
C LEU A 87 5.10 -21.04 -9.86
N ALA A 88 4.52 -20.97 -8.66
CA ALA A 88 3.40 -21.84 -8.28
C ALA A 88 2.15 -21.63 -9.15
N GLN A 89 1.94 -20.40 -9.63
CA GLN A 89 0.80 -20.06 -10.49
C GLN A 89 1.05 -20.31 -11.97
N GLN A 90 2.29 -20.43 -12.42
CA GLN A 90 2.62 -20.71 -13.83
C GLN A 90 2.00 -22.02 -14.36
N GLY A 91 1.72 -22.98 -13.49
CA GLY A 91 1.02 -24.22 -13.84
C GLY A 91 -0.48 -24.07 -14.04
N LYS A 92 -1.04 -22.85 -13.90
CA LYS A 92 -2.46 -22.56 -14.05
C LYS A 92 -2.69 -21.65 -15.25
N ASP A 93 -3.08 -22.23 -16.39
CA ASP A 93 -3.26 -21.54 -17.68
C ASP A 93 -4.21 -20.33 -17.66
N SER A 94 -4.99 -20.15 -16.61
CA SER A 94 -6.00 -19.08 -16.49
C SER A 94 -5.52 -17.84 -15.75
N LEU A 95 -4.35 -17.85 -15.11
CA LEU A 95 -3.86 -16.73 -14.31
C LEU A 95 -2.84 -15.91 -15.11
N LYS A 96 -3.28 -14.72 -15.53
CA LYS A 96 -2.38 -13.70 -16.07
C LYS A 96 -1.76 -12.95 -14.88
N LEU A 97 -0.52 -13.24 -14.58
CA LEU A 97 0.23 -12.51 -13.57
C LEU A 97 0.68 -11.15 -14.12
N PRO A 98 0.69 -10.10 -13.29
CA PRO A 98 1.22 -8.82 -13.72
C PRO A 98 2.72 -8.96 -14.05
N THR A 99 3.11 -8.46 -15.21
CA THR A 99 4.51 -8.46 -15.66
C THR A 99 5.32 -7.31 -15.06
N VAL A 100 4.63 -6.34 -14.48
CA VAL A 100 5.24 -5.16 -13.84
C VAL A 100 4.65 -5.03 -12.44
N TYR A 101 5.54 -4.96 -11.45
CA TYR A 101 5.14 -4.69 -10.08
C TYR A 101 4.84 -3.19 -9.94
N PRO A 102 3.69 -2.78 -9.37
CA PRO A 102 3.42 -1.37 -9.12
C PRO A 102 4.47 -0.75 -8.19
N ASP A 103 4.73 0.54 -8.37
CA ASP A 103 5.63 1.27 -7.46
C ASP A 103 5.19 1.12 -6.01
N THR A 104 6.11 0.71 -5.15
CA THR A 104 5.84 0.55 -3.73
C THR A 104 6.26 1.79 -2.96
N ILE A 105 5.36 2.27 -2.09
CA ILE A 105 5.62 3.38 -1.19
C ILE A 105 6.13 2.78 0.14
N TYR A 106 7.39 2.96 0.46
CA TYR A 106 7.98 2.63 1.77
C TYR A 106 8.04 3.87 2.67
N HIS A 107 8.24 5.04 2.06
CA HIS A 107 8.37 6.30 2.77
C HIS A 107 7.34 7.30 2.30
N LEU A 108 6.79 8.06 3.24
CA LEU A 108 5.82 9.09 2.91
C LEU A 108 6.51 10.36 2.39
N THR A 109 5.78 11.09 1.54
CA THR A 109 6.18 12.40 1.06
C THR A 109 6.51 13.33 2.22
N THR A 110 7.64 14.03 2.12
CA THR A 110 8.06 15.07 3.05
C THR A 110 7.48 16.42 2.60
N PHE A 111 6.85 17.13 3.52
CA PHE A 111 6.21 18.43 3.25
C PHE A 111 7.07 19.58 3.78
N LYS A 112 7.23 20.60 2.96
CA LYS A 112 7.84 21.88 3.32
C LYS A 112 6.90 22.70 4.22
N ASN A 113 5.61 22.68 3.86
CA ASN A 113 4.51 23.31 4.59
C ASN A 113 3.19 22.58 4.24
N PRO A 114 2.02 22.97 4.80
CA PRO A 114 0.76 22.28 4.52
C PRO A 114 0.35 22.19 3.04
N TYR A 115 0.89 23.03 2.18
CA TYR A 115 0.50 23.16 0.77
C TYR A 115 1.62 22.84 -0.22
N GLU A 116 2.85 22.58 0.28
CA GLU A 116 4.03 22.31 -0.54
C GLU A 116 4.76 21.06 -0.06
N ALA A 117 5.08 20.19 -0.99
CA ALA A 117 5.82 18.95 -0.77
C ALA A 117 7.22 19.04 -1.41
N PHE A 118 8.24 18.54 -0.73
CA PHE A 118 9.59 18.45 -1.28
C PHE A 118 9.73 17.36 -2.36
N ASN A 119 8.88 16.33 -2.30
CA ASN A 119 8.90 15.23 -3.25
C ASN A 119 7.48 14.69 -3.46
N ASN A 120 7.35 13.77 -4.42
CA ASN A 120 6.10 13.09 -4.77
C ASN A 120 6.12 11.59 -4.46
N THR A 121 6.98 11.14 -3.55
CA THR A 121 7.20 9.72 -3.24
C THR A 121 5.90 8.97 -2.96
N SER A 122 5.03 9.55 -2.13
CA SER A 122 3.73 8.96 -1.81
C SER A 122 2.55 9.64 -2.53
N GLN A 123 2.79 10.22 -3.70
CA GLN A 123 1.71 10.75 -4.53
C GLN A 123 0.84 9.60 -5.04
N ILE A 124 -0.46 9.69 -4.81
CA ILE A 124 -1.44 8.65 -5.18
C ILE A 124 -2.42 9.10 -6.26
N ALA A 125 -2.49 10.40 -6.54
CA ALA A 125 -3.29 10.97 -7.62
C ALA A 125 -2.82 12.37 -7.99
N ALA A 126 -3.20 12.81 -9.18
CA ALA A 126 -3.04 14.17 -9.65
C ALA A 126 -4.40 14.90 -9.70
N PHE A 127 -4.44 16.11 -9.17
CA PHE A 127 -5.65 16.92 -9.22
C PHE A 127 -5.99 17.37 -10.63
N GLN A 128 -7.27 17.29 -10.98
CA GLN A 128 -7.85 17.80 -12.20
C GLN A 128 -8.71 19.02 -11.88
N LYS A 129 -8.60 20.06 -12.72
CA LYS A 129 -9.43 21.25 -12.58
C LYS A 129 -10.85 20.91 -13.02
N GLY A 130 -11.80 21.11 -12.12
CA GLY A 130 -13.21 20.94 -12.41
C GLY A 130 -13.89 22.21 -12.90
N VAL A 131 -15.19 22.07 -13.10
CA VAL A 131 -16.06 23.20 -13.46
C VAL A 131 -16.07 24.25 -12.35
N THR A 132 -16.21 25.52 -12.74
CA THR A 132 -16.37 26.62 -11.79
C THR A 132 -17.84 26.73 -11.40
N VAL A 133 -18.12 26.67 -10.11
CA VAL A 133 -19.46 26.86 -9.56
C VAL A 133 -19.44 28.07 -8.64
N ASP A 134 -20.32 29.01 -8.86
CA ASP A 134 -20.44 30.26 -8.09
C ASP A 134 -19.09 31.01 -7.95
N GLY A 135 -18.31 31.05 -9.02
CA GLY A 135 -17.01 31.72 -9.06
C GLY A 135 -15.87 30.94 -8.35
N VAL A 136 -16.14 29.75 -7.80
CA VAL A 136 -15.15 28.91 -7.13
C VAL A 136 -14.73 27.77 -8.06
N SER A 137 -13.42 27.63 -8.28
CA SER A 137 -12.84 26.49 -9.01
C SER A 137 -12.46 25.39 -8.04
N TYR A 138 -12.93 24.19 -8.31
CA TYR A 138 -12.62 23.00 -7.51
C TYR A 138 -11.56 22.15 -8.22
N LEU A 139 -10.78 21.44 -7.41
CA LEU A 139 -9.82 20.45 -7.89
C LEU A 139 -10.28 19.07 -7.44
N TYR A 140 -10.32 18.11 -8.36
CA TYR A 140 -10.80 16.76 -8.13
C TYR A 140 -9.70 15.74 -8.36
N ALA A 141 -9.67 14.73 -7.51
CA ALA A 141 -8.92 13.50 -7.72
C ALA A 141 -9.75 12.33 -7.23
N LYS A 142 -9.70 11.22 -7.93
CA LYS A 142 -10.46 10.01 -7.60
C LYS A 142 -9.50 8.84 -7.42
N VAL A 143 -9.57 8.20 -6.27
CA VAL A 143 -8.70 7.09 -5.91
C VAL A 143 -9.52 5.92 -5.39
N ARG A 144 -9.22 4.71 -5.85
CA ARG A 144 -9.68 3.47 -5.24
C ARG A 144 -8.60 2.99 -4.27
N VAL A 145 -8.99 2.71 -3.04
CA VAL A 145 -8.12 2.09 -2.04
C VAL A 145 -8.54 0.64 -1.87
N ASN A 146 -7.59 -0.29 -1.97
CA ASN A 146 -7.78 -1.68 -1.62
C ASN A 146 -6.82 -2.02 -0.48
N ILE A 147 -7.24 -2.89 0.42
CA ILE A 147 -6.50 -3.31 1.60
C ILE A 147 -6.59 -4.83 1.67
N TRP A 148 -5.45 -5.49 1.89
CA TRP A 148 -5.40 -6.95 2.02
C TRP A 148 -4.24 -7.38 2.92
N LEU A 149 -4.26 -8.64 3.35
CA LEU A 149 -3.12 -9.32 3.92
C LEU A 149 -2.37 -10.03 2.79
N GLU A 150 -1.06 -9.87 2.78
CA GLU A 150 -0.20 -10.45 1.74
C GLU A 150 0.19 -11.88 2.10
N GLY A 151 -0.45 -12.84 1.43
CA GLY A 151 -0.34 -14.25 1.79
C GLY A 151 1.04 -14.88 1.57
N TRP A 152 1.95 -14.25 0.85
CA TRP A 152 3.34 -14.70 0.69
C TRP A 152 4.33 -13.89 1.55
N ASP A 153 3.84 -12.97 2.36
CA ASP A 153 4.67 -12.28 3.34
C ASP A 153 5.07 -13.24 4.46
N ALA A 154 6.33 -13.19 4.88
CA ALA A 154 6.83 -14.04 5.95
C ALA A 154 6.11 -13.80 7.28
N ASP A 155 5.55 -12.62 7.48
CA ASP A 155 4.79 -12.24 8.67
C ASP A 155 3.31 -12.67 8.58
N CYS A 156 2.85 -13.16 7.41
CA CYS A 156 1.49 -13.66 7.21
C CYS A 156 1.36 -15.11 7.67
N ILE A 157 1.38 -15.32 8.98
CA ILE A 157 1.26 -16.63 9.63
C ILE A 157 -0.07 -16.77 10.39
N ASP A 158 -0.43 -17.97 10.78
CA ASP A 158 -1.69 -18.24 11.50
C ASP A 158 -1.84 -17.44 12.80
N ALA A 159 -0.74 -17.04 13.41
CA ALA A 159 -0.74 -16.21 14.61
C ALA A 159 -1.50 -14.89 14.46
N ILE A 160 -1.45 -14.26 13.27
CA ILE A 160 -2.09 -12.96 13.05
C ILE A 160 -3.60 -13.04 12.73
N PHE A 161 -4.16 -14.24 12.62
CA PHE A 161 -5.57 -14.43 12.27
C PHE A 161 -6.55 -13.77 13.25
N ALA A 162 -6.19 -13.68 14.51
CA ALA A 162 -7.02 -13.06 15.55
C ALA A 162 -6.64 -11.60 15.83
N ASP A 163 -5.68 -11.02 15.10
CA ASP A 163 -5.28 -9.64 15.32
C ASP A 163 -6.28 -8.64 14.73
N SER A 164 -6.32 -7.46 15.33
CA SER A 164 -7.16 -6.35 14.88
C SER A 164 -6.30 -5.16 14.48
N VAL A 165 -6.46 -4.70 13.26
CA VAL A 165 -5.76 -3.54 12.74
C VAL A 165 -6.72 -2.36 12.62
N MET A 166 -6.42 -1.26 13.32
CA MET A 166 -7.10 0.01 13.14
C MET A 166 -6.25 0.92 12.25
N MET A 167 -6.83 1.41 11.18
CA MET A 167 -6.15 2.24 10.20
C MET A 167 -6.83 3.59 10.05
N GLN A 168 -6.03 4.66 10.05
CA GLN A 168 -6.48 5.99 9.69
C GLN A 168 -5.71 6.48 8.45
N LEU A 169 -6.44 6.78 7.39
CA LEU A 169 -5.88 7.36 6.18
C LEU A 169 -6.07 8.89 6.21
N LYS A 170 -4.97 9.63 6.05
CA LYS A 170 -4.98 11.09 5.93
C LYS A 170 -4.39 11.47 4.58
N PHE A 171 -5.22 12.08 3.76
CA PHE A 171 -4.81 12.60 2.46
C PHE A 171 -4.54 14.10 2.55
N ARG A 172 -3.58 14.56 1.78
CA ARG A 172 -3.24 15.98 1.68
C ARG A 172 -3.04 16.37 0.22
N GLY A 173 -3.66 17.45 -0.19
CA GLY A 173 -3.38 18.09 -1.47
C GLY A 173 -2.24 19.10 -1.31
N ALA A 174 -1.21 18.97 -2.16
CA ALA A 174 -0.08 19.89 -2.17
C ALA A 174 0.48 20.01 -3.59
N ARG A 175 1.18 21.10 -3.87
CA ARG A 175 2.04 21.24 -5.05
C ARG A 175 3.46 20.84 -4.69
N LEU A 176 4.26 20.47 -5.68
CA LEU A 176 5.71 20.34 -5.49
C LEU A 176 6.30 21.73 -5.23
N ALA A 177 7.20 21.82 -4.25
CA ALA A 177 7.96 23.05 -4.02
C ALA A 177 8.80 23.33 -5.28
N SER A 178 8.80 24.57 -5.76
CA SER A 178 9.79 25.02 -6.73
C SER A 178 11.17 25.01 -6.08
N GLU A 179 12.16 24.51 -6.79
CA GLU A 179 13.57 24.61 -6.43
C GLU A 179 14.01 26.07 -6.24
#